data_34162a696af9f07325162a28a7dd2f37
#
_entry.id   34162a696af9f07325162a28a7dd2f37
#
_cell.length_a   1.000
_cell.length_b   1.000
_cell.length_c   1.000
_cell.angle_alpha   90.00
_cell.angle_beta   90.00
_cell.angle_gamma   90.00
#
_symmetry.space_group_name_H-M   'P 1'
#
loop_
_entity.id
_entity.type
_entity.pdbx_description
1 polymer ?
#
loop_
_entity_poly.entity_id
_entity_poly.type
_entity_poly.pdbx_seq_one_letter_code
_entity_poly.pdbx_strand_id
1 'polypeptide(L)'
;MTLLIAGLLVWSLVHFIPTLATPLKQSLTDRFGANGYKLIFMVLILLSIVLMVIGWRSIEPVFLYMLPYSLKHAFMLLILIGFILMGAAKYPTRIKSVIRHPQLTGVAVWAVAHLLLNGDNRSVVLFGWLGVWAILEIILINRREGAWVKQAVPGWGREFMGLAISVVVFVVFALAHPYFTGVALR
;
A
#
# COMPACT_ATOMS: atom_id res chain seq x y z
N MET A 1 -11.45 -17.52 1.27
CA MET A 1 -11.14 -16.68 0.09
C MET A 1 -12.12 -15.53 -0.09
N THR A 2 -13.43 -15.75 0.06
CA THR A 2 -14.48 -14.73 -0.19
C THR A 2 -14.30 -13.43 0.58
N LEU A 3 -14.03 -13.50 1.90
CA LEU A 3 -13.81 -12.30 2.73
C LEU A 3 -12.56 -11.51 2.30
N LEU A 4 -11.49 -12.21 1.92
CA LEU A 4 -10.27 -11.56 1.43
C LEU A 4 -10.56 -10.77 0.14
N ILE A 5 -11.24 -11.41 -0.82
CA ILE A 5 -11.64 -10.77 -2.09
C ILE A 5 -12.61 -9.62 -1.83
N ALA A 6 -13.60 -9.78 -0.94
CA ALA A 6 -14.54 -8.72 -0.58
C ALA A 6 -13.80 -7.50 0.01
N GLY A 7 -12.83 -7.71 0.91
CA GLY A 7 -12.01 -6.65 1.44
C GLY A 7 -11.20 -5.92 0.35
N LEU A 8 -10.59 -6.66 -0.57
CA LEU A 8 -9.84 -6.11 -1.70
C LEU A 8 -10.72 -5.31 -2.67
N LEU A 9 -11.94 -5.78 -2.91
CA LEU A 9 -12.93 -5.06 -3.72
C LEU A 9 -13.34 -3.75 -3.05
N VAL A 10 -13.70 -3.77 -1.76
CA VAL A 10 -14.05 -2.55 -1.01
C VAL A 10 -12.89 -1.57 -1.01
N TRP A 11 -11.67 -2.03 -0.74
CA TRP A 11 -10.44 -1.22 -0.81
C TRP A 11 -10.33 -0.50 -2.16
N SER A 12 -10.38 -1.27 -3.25
CA SER A 12 -10.18 -0.73 -4.59
C SER A 12 -11.28 0.22 -5.01
N LEU A 13 -12.55 -0.14 -4.78
CA LEU A 13 -13.69 0.70 -5.13
C LEU A 13 -13.64 2.04 -4.40
N VAL A 14 -13.35 2.03 -3.10
CA VAL A 14 -13.28 3.25 -2.30
C VAL A 14 -12.12 4.15 -2.75
N HIS A 15 -10.97 3.58 -3.05
CA HIS A 15 -9.81 4.34 -3.55
C HIS A 15 -10.03 4.88 -4.97
N PHE A 16 -10.76 4.17 -5.82
CA PHE A 16 -11.05 4.65 -7.17
C PHE A 16 -12.11 5.77 -7.21
N ILE A 17 -12.90 6.00 -6.14
CA ILE A 17 -13.90 7.08 -6.11
C ILE A 17 -13.28 8.44 -6.44
N PRO A 18 -12.17 8.90 -5.82
CA PRO A 18 -11.58 10.20 -6.14
C PRO A 18 -11.04 10.31 -7.56
N THR A 19 -10.72 9.18 -8.19
CA THR A 19 -10.05 9.14 -9.49
C THR A 19 -11.02 8.91 -10.64
N LEU A 20 -11.97 7.98 -10.50
CA LEU A 20 -12.90 7.58 -11.55
C LEU A 20 -14.32 8.10 -11.35
N ALA A 21 -14.74 8.38 -10.12
CA ALA A 21 -16.11 8.77 -9.78
C ALA A 21 -16.14 10.14 -9.06
N THR A 22 -15.48 11.16 -9.65
CA THR A 22 -15.44 12.52 -9.10
C THR A 22 -16.83 13.12 -8.84
N PRO A 23 -17.88 12.89 -9.65
CA PRO A 23 -19.24 13.37 -9.35
C PRO A 23 -19.80 12.73 -8.07
N LEU A 24 -19.54 11.43 -7.84
CA LEU A 24 -19.95 10.76 -6.59
C LEU A 24 -19.23 11.34 -5.38
N LYS A 25 -17.91 11.55 -5.49
CA LYS A 25 -17.14 12.23 -4.44
C LYS A 25 -17.74 13.59 -4.12
N GLN A 26 -18.10 14.38 -5.14
CA GLN A 26 -18.68 15.70 -4.97
C GLN A 26 -20.03 15.64 -4.28
N SER A 27 -20.94 14.78 -4.75
CA SER A 27 -22.25 14.57 -4.13
C SER A 27 -22.16 14.16 -2.65
N LEU A 28 -21.22 13.25 -2.31
CA LEU A 28 -20.98 12.88 -0.92
C LEU A 28 -20.43 14.05 -0.08
N THR A 29 -19.54 14.84 -0.68
CA THR A 29 -18.97 16.02 -0.01
C THR A 29 -20.03 17.11 0.20
N ASP A 30 -20.90 17.35 -0.77
CA ASP A 30 -21.98 18.34 -0.66
C ASP A 30 -23.02 17.93 0.39
N ARG A 31 -23.29 16.62 0.51
CA ARG A 31 -24.27 16.08 1.46
C ARG A 31 -23.76 15.98 2.90
N PHE A 32 -22.51 15.57 3.10
CA PHE A 32 -21.95 15.23 4.42
C PHE A 32 -20.82 16.19 4.85
N GLY A 33 -20.47 17.17 4.01
CA GLY A 33 -19.30 18.02 4.19
C GLY A 33 -17.98 17.28 3.94
N ALA A 34 -16.88 18.04 3.79
CA ALA A 34 -15.56 17.50 3.53
C ALA A 34 -15.07 16.52 4.64
N ASN A 35 -15.40 16.82 5.91
CA ASN A 35 -15.02 15.96 7.03
C ASN A 35 -15.88 14.67 7.07
N GLY A 36 -17.19 14.77 6.75
CA GLY A 36 -18.06 13.61 6.64
C GLY A 36 -17.61 12.66 5.54
N TYR A 37 -17.25 13.17 4.37
CA TYR A 37 -16.67 12.37 3.30
C TYR A 37 -15.38 11.63 3.75
N LYS A 38 -14.46 12.36 4.42
CA LYS A 38 -13.22 11.75 4.94
C LYS A 38 -13.50 10.66 5.97
N LEU A 39 -14.48 10.85 6.84
CA LEU A 39 -14.88 9.85 7.83
C LEU A 39 -15.45 8.60 7.16
N ILE A 40 -16.36 8.75 6.21
CA ILE A 40 -16.93 7.63 5.43
C ILE A 40 -15.81 6.86 4.73
N PHE A 41 -14.92 7.59 4.03
CA PHE A 41 -13.76 6.99 3.37
C PHE A 41 -12.91 6.18 4.35
N MET A 42 -12.55 6.77 5.50
CA MET A 42 -11.73 6.11 6.53
C MET A 42 -12.41 4.86 7.09
N VAL A 43 -13.71 4.92 7.40
CA VAL A 43 -14.47 3.78 7.93
C VAL A 43 -14.49 2.63 6.93
N LEU A 44 -14.75 2.92 5.65
CA LEU A 44 -14.77 1.90 4.60
C LEU A 44 -13.39 1.27 4.38
N ILE A 45 -12.31 2.06 4.46
CA ILE A 45 -10.95 1.53 4.37
C ILE A 45 -10.61 0.64 5.58
N LEU A 46 -10.97 1.07 6.80
CA LEU A 46 -10.79 0.23 7.99
C LEU A 46 -11.56 -1.08 7.89
N LEU A 47 -12.83 -1.01 7.44
CA LEU A 47 -13.64 -2.21 7.19
C LEU A 47 -12.97 -3.13 6.17
N SER A 48 -12.45 -2.58 5.06
CA SER A 48 -11.76 -3.38 4.05
C SER A 48 -10.54 -4.10 4.62
N ILE A 49 -9.74 -3.42 5.47
CA ILE A 49 -8.58 -4.03 6.13
C ILE A 49 -9.02 -5.15 7.09
N VAL A 50 -10.05 -4.92 7.88
CA VAL A 50 -10.60 -5.96 8.78
C VAL A 50 -11.05 -7.18 7.99
N LEU A 51 -11.78 -6.99 6.89
CA LEU A 51 -12.21 -8.08 6.00
C LEU A 51 -11.01 -8.83 5.41
N MET A 52 -9.97 -8.11 4.97
CA MET A 52 -8.75 -8.73 4.46
C MET A 52 -8.03 -9.55 5.53
N VAL A 53 -7.89 -9.02 6.76
CA VAL A 53 -7.23 -9.73 7.86
C VAL A 53 -8.00 -10.99 8.27
N ILE A 54 -9.32 -10.88 8.46
CA ILE A 54 -10.17 -12.03 8.81
C ILE A 54 -10.13 -13.06 7.65
N GLY A 55 -10.27 -12.59 6.43
CA GLY A 55 -10.20 -13.43 5.24
C GLY A 55 -8.86 -14.15 5.12
N TRP A 56 -7.75 -13.45 5.30
CA TRP A 56 -6.40 -14.02 5.30
C TRP A 56 -6.25 -15.13 6.35
N ARG A 57 -6.67 -14.88 7.57
CA ARG A 57 -6.53 -15.83 8.69
C ARG A 57 -7.45 -17.04 8.59
N SER A 58 -8.53 -16.96 7.81
CA SER A 58 -9.49 -18.05 7.60
C SER A 58 -9.12 -18.98 6.44
N ILE A 59 -8.02 -18.70 5.71
CA ILE A 59 -7.62 -19.49 4.54
C ILE A 59 -6.44 -20.37 4.91
N GLU A 60 -6.57 -21.68 4.67
CA GLU A 60 -5.45 -22.61 4.70
C GLU A 60 -4.49 -22.28 3.53
N PRO A 61 -3.20 -22.01 3.82
CA PRO A 61 -2.24 -21.69 2.78
C PRO A 61 -1.91 -22.94 1.92
N VAL A 62 -2.13 -22.82 0.63
CA VAL A 62 -1.69 -23.80 -0.36
C VAL A 62 -0.53 -23.22 -1.12
N PHE A 63 0.65 -23.83 -1.00
CA PHE A 63 1.86 -23.36 -1.66
C PHE A 63 1.79 -23.62 -3.16
N LEU A 64 2.04 -22.58 -3.96
CA LEU A 64 2.06 -22.59 -5.42
C LEU A 64 3.49 -22.60 -5.95
N TYR A 65 4.40 -21.90 -5.27
CA TYR A 65 5.83 -21.85 -5.59
C TYR A 65 6.65 -21.50 -4.34
N MET A 66 7.95 -21.80 -4.40
CA MET A 66 8.94 -21.38 -3.39
C MET A 66 10.20 -20.87 -4.09
N LEU A 67 10.70 -19.74 -3.67
CA LEU A 67 11.99 -19.21 -4.10
C LEU A 67 13.10 -19.64 -3.13
N PRO A 68 14.36 -19.68 -3.60
CA PRO A 68 15.49 -20.04 -2.74
C PRO A 68 15.59 -19.13 -1.52
N TYR A 69 15.73 -19.73 -0.33
CA TYR A 69 15.85 -19.01 0.94
C TYR A 69 17.03 -18.02 0.97
N SER A 70 18.09 -18.29 0.20
CA SER A 70 19.24 -17.41 0.04
C SER A 70 18.88 -15.98 -0.43
N LEU A 71 17.75 -15.80 -1.12
CA LEU A 71 17.28 -14.52 -1.60
C LEU A 71 16.45 -13.72 -0.57
N LYS A 72 16.19 -14.29 0.60
CA LYS A 72 15.35 -13.68 1.65
C LYS A 72 15.80 -12.26 2.01
N HIS A 73 17.10 -12.06 2.21
CA HIS A 73 17.62 -10.74 2.60
C HIS A 73 17.43 -9.69 1.50
N ALA A 74 17.54 -10.08 0.23
CA ALA A 74 17.24 -9.19 -0.89
C ALA A 74 15.77 -8.79 -0.93
N PHE A 75 14.86 -9.73 -0.67
CA PHE A 75 13.42 -9.43 -0.62
C PHE A 75 13.04 -8.60 0.60
N MET A 76 13.66 -8.82 1.76
CA MET A 76 13.48 -7.96 2.94
C MET A 76 13.97 -6.53 2.68
N LEU A 77 15.05 -6.35 1.93
CA LEU A 77 15.51 -5.03 1.49
C LEU A 77 14.48 -4.36 0.58
N LEU A 78 13.84 -5.09 -0.33
CA LEU A 78 12.74 -4.55 -1.15
C LEU A 78 11.55 -4.08 -0.30
N ILE A 79 11.20 -4.82 0.76
CA ILE A 79 10.16 -4.38 1.69
C ILE A 79 10.56 -3.07 2.37
N LEU A 80 11.80 -2.96 2.85
CA LEU A 80 12.31 -1.72 3.44
C LEU A 80 12.26 -0.55 2.44
N ILE A 81 12.66 -0.77 1.18
CA ILE A 81 12.55 0.23 0.11
C ILE A 81 11.07 0.64 -0.07
N GLY A 82 10.14 -0.32 -0.07
CA GLY A 82 8.70 -0.05 -0.10
C GLY A 82 8.25 0.88 1.04
N PHE A 83 8.70 0.63 2.28
CA PHE A 83 8.40 1.48 3.44
C PHE A 83 9.00 2.89 3.31
N ILE A 84 10.23 3.01 2.84
CA ILE A 84 10.87 4.30 2.57
C ILE A 84 10.07 5.10 1.54
N LEU A 85 9.65 4.46 0.46
CA LEU A 85 8.83 5.10 -0.58
C LEU A 85 7.45 5.51 -0.05
N MET A 86 6.78 4.67 0.73
CA MET A 86 5.50 5.02 1.36
C MET A 86 5.65 6.19 2.35
N GLY A 87 6.71 6.20 3.15
CA GLY A 87 7.04 7.29 4.06
C GLY A 87 7.32 8.60 3.32
N ALA A 88 8.08 8.54 2.22
CA ALA A 88 8.42 9.69 1.40
C ALA A 88 7.20 10.47 0.87
N ALA A 89 6.02 9.86 0.80
CA ALA A 89 4.79 10.54 0.41
C ALA A 89 4.32 11.61 1.39
N LYS A 90 4.72 11.53 2.66
CA LYS A 90 4.19 12.35 3.76
C LYS A 90 4.93 13.67 4.00
N TYR A 91 6.13 13.84 3.41
CA TYR A 91 6.95 15.02 3.61
C TYR A 91 7.66 15.44 2.30
N PRO A 92 8.19 16.68 2.21
CA PRO A 92 9.05 17.06 1.09
C PRO A 92 10.33 16.24 1.09
N THR A 93 10.66 15.58 -0.03
CA THR A 93 11.81 14.69 -0.17
C THR A 93 12.37 14.73 -1.58
N ARG A 94 13.66 14.44 -1.74
CA ARG A 94 14.33 14.25 -3.03
C ARG A 94 13.73 13.12 -3.85
N ILE A 95 13.18 12.09 -3.17
CA ILE A 95 12.49 10.98 -3.82
C ILE A 95 11.34 11.50 -4.71
N LYS A 96 10.59 12.52 -4.25
CA LYS A 96 9.51 13.14 -5.04
C LYS A 96 9.99 13.91 -6.27
N SER A 97 11.27 14.21 -6.41
CA SER A 97 11.79 14.80 -7.64
C SER A 97 12.07 13.76 -8.73
N VAL A 98 12.12 12.47 -8.36
CA VAL A 98 12.38 11.33 -9.25
C VAL A 98 11.13 10.44 -9.42
N ILE A 99 10.37 10.23 -8.33
CA ILE A 99 9.18 9.38 -8.31
C ILE A 99 7.95 10.23 -8.00
N ARG A 100 7.03 10.34 -8.95
CA ARG A 100 5.83 11.18 -8.84
C ARG A 100 4.88 10.70 -7.72
N HIS A 101 4.65 9.38 -7.62
CA HIS A 101 3.73 8.75 -6.68
C HIS A 101 4.45 7.76 -5.75
N PRO A 102 5.33 8.24 -4.83
CA PRO A 102 6.18 7.36 -4.05
C PRO A 102 5.36 6.41 -3.15
N GLN A 103 4.20 6.82 -2.63
CA GLN A 103 3.34 5.92 -1.83
C GLN A 103 2.86 4.72 -2.64
N LEU A 104 2.29 4.95 -3.82
CA LEU A 104 1.77 3.87 -4.67
C LEU A 104 2.89 3.00 -5.22
N THR A 105 4.02 3.62 -5.62
CA THR A 105 5.23 2.88 -6.02
C THR A 105 5.74 2.01 -4.86
N GLY A 106 5.72 2.54 -3.63
CA GLY A 106 6.09 1.79 -2.44
C GLY A 106 5.17 0.58 -2.18
N VAL A 107 3.86 0.74 -2.37
CA VAL A 107 2.90 -0.39 -2.28
C VAL A 107 3.18 -1.43 -3.36
N ALA A 108 3.45 -1.02 -4.59
CA ALA A 108 3.77 -1.95 -5.68
C ALA A 108 5.06 -2.74 -5.39
N VAL A 109 6.13 -2.07 -4.94
CA VAL A 109 7.40 -2.70 -4.55
C VAL A 109 7.19 -3.66 -3.37
N TRP A 110 6.45 -3.24 -2.34
CA TRP A 110 6.09 -4.05 -1.18
C TRP A 110 5.29 -5.30 -1.57
N ALA A 111 4.34 -5.15 -2.50
CA ALA A 111 3.54 -6.27 -3.00
C ALA A 111 4.41 -7.27 -3.77
N VAL A 112 5.28 -6.81 -4.65
CA VAL A 112 6.23 -7.67 -5.38
C VAL A 112 7.16 -8.41 -4.40
N ALA A 113 7.72 -7.71 -3.40
CA ALA A 113 8.59 -8.34 -2.41
C ALA A 113 7.87 -9.44 -1.62
N HIS A 114 6.60 -9.24 -1.26
CA HIS A 114 5.79 -10.25 -0.59
C HIS A 114 5.45 -11.44 -1.50
N LEU A 115 5.17 -11.21 -2.79
CA LEU A 115 4.99 -12.30 -3.75
C LEU A 115 6.27 -13.14 -3.90
N LEU A 116 7.44 -12.51 -3.85
CA LEU A 116 8.72 -13.22 -3.91
C LEU A 116 9.03 -14.00 -2.62
N LEU A 117 8.54 -13.52 -1.46
CA LEU A 117 8.73 -14.20 -0.17
C LEU A 117 7.69 -15.28 0.12
N ASN A 118 6.46 -15.11 -0.37
CA ASN A 118 5.30 -15.91 0.00
C ASN A 118 4.58 -16.42 -1.25
N GLY A 119 4.85 -17.67 -1.62
CA GLY A 119 4.29 -18.31 -2.80
C GLY A 119 3.01 -19.10 -2.53
N ASP A 120 2.17 -18.71 -1.58
CA ASP A 120 0.90 -19.37 -1.31
C ASP A 120 -0.30 -18.68 -1.98
N ASN A 121 -1.42 -19.38 -2.07
CA ASN A 121 -2.64 -18.92 -2.74
C ASN A 121 -3.20 -17.60 -2.21
N ARG A 122 -3.19 -17.38 -0.88
CA ARG A 122 -3.70 -16.15 -0.27
C ARG A 122 -2.74 -14.98 -0.50
N SER A 123 -1.43 -15.24 -0.48
CA SER A 123 -0.39 -14.25 -0.81
C SER A 123 -0.52 -13.77 -2.25
N VAL A 124 -0.69 -14.68 -3.19
CA VAL A 124 -0.86 -14.33 -4.61
C VAL A 124 -2.10 -13.46 -4.81
N VAL A 125 -3.22 -13.80 -4.17
CA VAL A 125 -4.44 -12.98 -4.28
C VAL A 125 -4.25 -11.61 -3.63
N LEU A 126 -3.76 -11.54 -2.39
CA LEU A 126 -3.61 -10.29 -1.66
C LEU A 126 -2.62 -9.34 -2.33
N PHE A 127 -1.38 -9.79 -2.48
CA PHE A 127 -0.31 -8.94 -2.95
C PHE A 127 -0.38 -8.71 -4.46
N GLY A 128 -0.81 -9.71 -5.24
CA GLY A 128 -1.08 -9.53 -6.66
C GLY A 128 -2.13 -8.47 -6.92
N TRP A 129 -3.25 -8.52 -6.18
CA TRP A 129 -4.32 -7.53 -6.28
C TRP A 129 -3.85 -6.13 -5.91
N LEU A 130 -3.20 -5.97 -4.74
CA LEU A 130 -2.74 -4.67 -4.26
C LEU A 130 -1.64 -4.07 -5.16
N GLY A 131 -0.76 -4.91 -5.71
CA GLY A 131 0.25 -4.47 -6.66
C GLY A 131 -0.37 -3.95 -7.96
N VAL A 132 -1.31 -4.69 -8.54
CA VAL A 132 -2.06 -4.27 -9.75
C VAL A 132 -2.87 -3.00 -9.47
N TRP A 133 -3.59 -2.94 -8.34
CA TRP A 133 -4.32 -1.75 -7.91
C TRP A 133 -3.42 -0.52 -7.82
N ALA A 134 -2.26 -0.63 -7.19
CA ALA A 134 -1.33 0.49 -7.06
C ALA A 134 -0.83 1.01 -8.42
N ILE A 135 -0.53 0.11 -9.35
CA ILE A 135 -0.14 0.47 -10.72
C ILE A 135 -1.29 1.16 -11.46
N LEU A 136 -2.51 0.64 -11.36
CA LEU A 136 -3.70 1.24 -11.97
C LEU A 136 -3.95 2.65 -11.41
N GLU A 137 -3.85 2.86 -10.09
CA GLU A 137 -3.98 4.19 -9.49
C GLU A 137 -2.91 5.16 -10.00
N ILE A 138 -1.65 4.74 -10.13
CA ILE A 138 -0.60 5.58 -10.74
C ILE A 138 -1.00 6.04 -12.14
N ILE A 139 -1.48 5.11 -12.97
CA ILE A 139 -1.88 5.40 -14.35
C ILE A 139 -3.07 6.36 -14.38
N LEU A 140 -4.09 6.10 -13.57
CA LEU A 140 -5.32 6.90 -13.53
C LEU A 140 -5.07 8.31 -13.00
N ILE A 141 -4.28 8.43 -11.92
CA ILE A 141 -3.92 9.74 -11.35
C ILE A 141 -3.07 10.53 -12.36
N ASN A 142 -2.09 9.89 -13.03
CA ASN A 142 -1.29 10.55 -14.06
C ASN A 142 -2.14 11.08 -15.22
N ARG A 143 -3.16 10.31 -15.65
CA ARG A 143 -4.09 10.75 -16.71
C ARG A 143 -4.93 11.94 -16.27
N ARG A 144 -5.39 11.94 -15.02
CA ARG A 144 -6.21 13.01 -14.45
C ARG A 144 -5.42 14.31 -14.21
N GLU A 145 -4.22 14.20 -13.65
CA GLU A 145 -3.42 15.35 -13.22
C GLU A 145 -2.55 15.96 -14.32
N GLY A 146 -2.34 15.23 -15.41
CA GLY A 146 -1.54 15.70 -16.54
C GLY A 146 -0.05 15.87 -16.20
N ALA A 147 0.55 16.98 -16.63
CA ALA A 147 1.99 17.22 -16.49
C ALA A 147 2.44 17.24 -15.02
N TRP A 148 3.58 16.60 -14.74
CA TRP A 148 4.13 16.53 -13.40
C TRP A 148 4.93 17.80 -13.06
N VAL A 149 4.47 18.55 -12.06
CA VAL A 149 5.20 19.67 -11.47
C VAL A 149 6.07 19.16 -10.33
N LYS A 150 7.38 19.22 -10.49
CA LYS A 150 8.33 18.78 -9.47
C LYS A 150 8.37 19.76 -8.31
N GLN A 151 8.39 19.24 -7.09
CA GLN A 151 8.54 20.03 -5.87
C GLN A 151 9.99 20.48 -5.67
N ALA A 152 10.18 21.59 -4.93
CA ALA A 152 11.51 22.02 -4.51
C ALA A 152 12.20 20.95 -3.67
N VAL A 153 13.51 20.77 -3.91
CA VAL A 153 14.32 19.76 -3.21
C VAL A 153 14.64 20.26 -1.80
N PRO A 154 14.31 19.50 -0.75
CA PRO A 154 14.58 19.90 0.63
C PRO A 154 16.06 19.70 1.00
N GLY A 155 16.45 20.30 2.15
CA GLY A 155 17.76 20.07 2.75
C GLY A 155 17.94 18.64 3.26
N TRP A 156 19.19 18.17 3.32
CA TRP A 156 19.57 16.81 3.71
C TRP A 156 19.07 16.40 5.11
N GLY A 157 18.95 17.33 6.06
CA GLY A 157 18.45 17.00 7.41
C GLY A 157 17.03 16.41 7.39
N ARG A 158 16.14 16.91 6.53
CA ARG A 158 14.78 16.37 6.36
C ARG A 158 14.81 14.99 5.70
N GLU A 159 15.72 14.77 4.76
CA GLU A 159 15.89 13.45 4.13
C GLU A 159 16.28 12.39 5.16
N PHE A 160 17.33 12.65 5.95
CA PHE A 160 17.78 11.72 6.99
C PHE A 160 16.72 11.45 8.04
N MET A 161 15.99 12.49 8.47
CA MET A 161 14.90 12.33 9.44
C MET A 161 13.77 11.46 8.85
N GLY A 162 13.35 11.73 7.62
CA GLY A 162 12.30 10.94 6.97
C GLY A 162 12.72 9.48 6.74
N LEU A 163 13.97 9.25 6.36
CA LEU A 163 14.53 7.91 6.23
C LEU A 163 14.54 7.17 7.58
N ALA A 164 15.02 7.84 8.65
CA ALA A 164 15.04 7.26 9.98
C ALA A 164 13.64 6.88 10.48
N ILE A 165 12.65 7.76 10.28
CA ILE A 165 11.24 7.46 10.61
C ILE A 165 10.74 6.26 9.81
N SER A 166 11.03 6.17 8.51
CA SER A 166 10.60 5.05 7.68
C SER A 166 11.21 3.71 8.14
N VAL A 167 12.49 3.73 8.55
CA VAL A 167 13.16 2.54 9.12
C VAL A 167 12.52 2.15 10.45
N VAL A 168 12.26 3.10 11.35
CA VAL A 168 11.57 2.81 12.62
C VAL A 168 10.18 2.21 12.38
N VAL A 169 9.41 2.79 11.47
CA VAL A 169 8.09 2.26 11.11
C VAL A 169 8.20 0.84 10.53
N PHE A 170 9.16 0.59 9.64
CA PHE A 170 9.44 -0.75 9.12
C PHE A 170 9.73 -1.75 10.25
N VAL A 171 10.60 -1.41 11.20
CA VAL A 171 10.94 -2.28 12.33
C VAL A 171 9.71 -2.55 13.20
N VAL A 172 8.91 -1.53 13.51
CA VAL A 172 7.67 -1.69 14.29
C VAL A 172 6.71 -2.65 13.56
N PHE A 173 6.50 -2.48 12.26
CA PHE A 173 5.64 -3.38 11.48
C PHE A 173 6.22 -4.79 11.37
N ALA A 174 7.53 -4.94 11.26
CA ALA A 174 8.19 -6.24 11.27
C ALA A 174 7.96 -6.98 12.61
N LEU A 175 8.13 -6.28 13.75
CA LEU A 175 7.85 -6.84 15.08
C LEU A 175 6.37 -7.15 15.29
N ALA A 176 5.48 -6.32 14.76
CA ALA A 176 4.03 -6.51 14.87
C ALA A 176 3.46 -7.53 13.86
N HIS A 177 4.24 -7.91 12.83
CA HIS A 177 3.79 -8.76 11.73
C HIS A 177 3.09 -10.06 12.17
N PRO A 178 3.58 -10.84 13.15
CA PRO A 178 2.93 -12.07 13.59
C PRO A 178 1.51 -11.85 14.14
N TYR A 179 1.27 -10.69 14.76
CA TYR A 179 -0.04 -10.37 15.35
C TYR A 179 -1.12 -10.14 14.29
N PHE A 180 -0.75 -9.59 13.12
CA PHE A 180 -1.69 -9.37 12.02
C PHE A 180 -1.88 -10.63 11.17
N THR A 181 -0.79 -11.28 10.81
CA THR A 181 -0.79 -12.34 9.80
C THR A 181 -0.92 -13.74 10.40
N GLY A 182 -0.56 -13.91 11.68
CA GLY A 182 -0.37 -15.23 12.31
C GLY A 182 0.91 -15.95 11.84
N VAL A 183 1.80 -15.28 11.06
CA VAL A 183 3.03 -15.86 10.52
C VAL A 183 4.24 -15.13 11.12
N ALA A 184 5.12 -15.89 11.80
CA ALA A 184 6.36 -15.34 12.32
C ALA A 184 7.34 -15.03 11.18
N LEU A 185 8.06 -13.89 11.29
CA LEU A 185 9.20 -13.60 10.42
C LEU A 185 10.35 -14.52 10.85
N ARG A 186 10.66 -15.51 10.05
CA ARG A 186 11.77 -16.45 10.26
C ARG A 186 12.97 -16.07 9.42
#